data_e37c087a046b86d7b31a5488b868c458
#
_entry.id   e37c087a046b86d7b31a5488b868c458
#
_cell.length_a   1.000
_cell.length_b   1.000
_cell.length_c   1.000
_cell.angle_alpha   90.00
_cell.angle_beta   90.00
_cell.angle_gamma   90.00
#
_symmetry.space_group_name_H-M   'P 1'
#
loop_
_entity.id
_entity.type
_entity.pdbx_description
1 polymer ?
#
loop_
_entity_poly.entity_id
_entity_poly.type
_entity_poly.pdbx_seq_one_letter_code
_entity_poly.pdbx_strand_id
1 'polypeptide(L)'
;FYNKENNVTERIYKLSKKIKNKFSLLISGDCVLIDNNFIERLYKKISKDNNYDFIIPKKKVQHEGIKLFKTKAWNKVNKLSNNKILQENPGYIVKLRPKKFNILKLNPQKYELGKKSRLSIDTKSDLDFFELIYQYLKLKNAEFTFKNASRYNCFLKFKYINNHVKQKKPNEKSLKKFFYLVTSANKYLGLGHYKRIKII
;
A
#
# COMPACT_ATOMS: atom_id res chain seq x y z
N PHE A 1 7.54 -18.66 1.85
CA PHE A 1 7.27 -18.30 3.25
C PHE A 1 5.77 -18.27 3.51
N TYR A 2 5.16 -19.46 3.51
CA TYR A 2 3.77 -19.61 3.90
C TYR A 2 3.73 -19.76 5.42
N ASN A 3 3.38 -18.70 6.12
CA ASN A 3 3.01 -18.83 7.52
C ASN A 3 1.48 -18.73 7.58
N LYS A 4 0.81 -19.72 8.21
CA LYS A 4 -0.65 -19.78 8.38
C LYS A 4 -1.22 -18.62 9.20
N GLU A 5 -0.37 -17.79 9.77
CA GLU A 5 -0.76 -16.68 10.63
C GLU A 5 -1.13 -15.44 9.80
N ASN A 6 -2.27 -14.87 10.13
CA ASN A 6 -2.79 -13.63 9.54
C ASN A 6 -1.96 -12.37 9.92
N ASN A 7 -0.75 -12.55 10.46
CA ASN A 7 0.12 -11.47 10.88
C ASN A 7 1.11 -11.09 9.78
N VAL A 8 0.67 -10.24 8.86
CA VAL A 8 1.50 -9.74 7.75
C VAL A 8 2.71 -8.97 8.26
N THR A 9 2.55 -8.18 9.32
CA THR A 9 3.63 -7.38 9.92
C THR A 9 4.74 -8.29 10.46
N GLU A 10 4.39 -9.37 11.14
CA GLU A 10 5.38 -10.33 11.65
C GLU A 10 6.10 -11.08 10.52
N ARG A 11 5.38 -11.47 9.45
CA ARG A 11 6.00 -12.08 8.27
C ARG A 11 7.06 -11.18 7.65
N ILE A 12 6.77 -9.90 7.48
CA ILE A 12 7.73 -8.92 6.95
C ILE A 12 8.91 -8.76 7.93
N TYR A 13 8.64 -8.71 9.24
CA TYR A 13 9.69 -8.66 10.25
C TYR A 13 10.62 -9.90 10.20
N LYS A 14 10.05 -11.11 10.14
CA LYS A 14 10.84 -12.34 10.00
C LYS A 14 11.69 -12.34 8.70
N LEU A 15 11.10 -11.87 7.60
CA LEU A 15 11.83 -11.70 6.34
C LEU A 15 12.94 -10.65 6.47
N SER A 16 12.68 -9.53 7.12
CA SER A 16 13.66 -8.45 7.28
C SER A 16 14.92 -8.88 8.04
N LYS A 17 14.81 -9.89 8.93
CA LYS A 17 15.98 -10.47 9.61
C LYS A 17 16.94 -11.22 8.67
N LYS A 18 16.42 -11.71 7.53
CA LYS A 18 17.21 -12.44 6.53
C LYS A 18 17.85 -11.51 5.49
N ILE A 19 17.39 -10.26 5.42
CA ILE A 19 17.88 -9.27 4.47
C ILE A 19 19.12 -8.59 5.06
N LYS A 20 20.25 -8.70 4.37
CA LYS A 20 21.51 -8.04 4.79
C LYS A 20 21.55 -6.56 4.46
N ASN A 21 20.76 -6.12 3.47
CA ASN A 21 20.76 -4.74 3.01
C ASN A 21 20.19 -3.80 4.08
N LYS A 22 20.77 -2.61 4.17
CA LYS A 22 20.40 -1.57 5.14
C LYS A 22 18.95 -1.08 4.93
N PHE A 23 18.50 -1.02 3.68
CA PHE A 23 17.16 -0.61 3.28
C PHE A 23 16.45 -1.69 2.50
N SER A 24 15.14 -1.73 2.62
CA SER A 24 14.26 -2.65 1.92
C SER A 24 13.07 -1.91 1.33
N LEU A 25 12.62 -2.36 0.18
CA LEU A 25 11.43 -1.87 -0.50
C LEU A 25 10.32 -2.92 -0.34
N LEU A 26 9.20 -2.51 0.23
CA LEU A 26 7.98 -3.30 0.27
C LEU A 26 7.08 -2.85 -0.88
N ILE A 27 6.69 -3.79 -1.73
CA ILE A 27 5.72 -3.59 -2.81
C ILE A 27 4.55 -4.53 -2.55
N SER A 28 3.33 -4.00 -2.56
CA SER A 28 2.12 -4.81 -2.44
C SER A 28 1.83 -5.51 -3.76
N GLY A 29 1.61 -6.84 -3.73
CA GLY A 29 1.41 -7.64 -4.94
C GLY A 29 0.08 -7.39 -5.67
N ASP A 30 -0.86 -6.73 -5.02
CA ASP A 30 -2.14 -6.29 -5.59
C ASP A 30 -2.06 -4.93 -6.33
N CYS A 31 -0.90 -4.27 -6.32
CA CYS A 31 -0.66 -3.00 -6.99
C CYS A 31 0.07 -3.24 -8.32
N VAL A 32 -0.65 -3.19 -9.43
CA VAL A 32 -0.11 -3.55 -10.76
C VAL A 32 0.60 -2.41 -11.48
N LEU A 33 0.27 -1.15 -11.17
CA LEU A 33 0.94 0.02 -11.74
C LEU A 33 2.01 0.54 -10.78
N ILE A 34 3.18 -0.06 -10.84
CA ILE A 34 4.34 0.37 -10.07
C ILE A 34 5.02 1.54 -10.79
N ASP A 35 5.32 2.60 -10.04
CA ASP A 35 6.03 3.76 -10.57
C ASP A 35 7.54 3.65 -10.31
N ASN A 36 8.28 3.23 -11.33
CA ASN A 36 9.73 3.12 -11.27
C ASN A 36 10.41 4.46 -10.98
N ASN A 37 9.90 5.58 -11.50
CA ASN A 37 10.45 6.91 -11.21
C ASN A 37 10.31 7.26 -9.72
N PHE A 38 9.19 6.86 -9.10
CA PHE A 38 9.01 7.03 -7.67
C PHE A 38 10.03 6.20 -6.87
N ILE A 39 10.23 4.95 -7.25
CA ILE A 39 11.24 4.05 -6.63
C ILE A 39 12.65 4.63 -6.77
N GLU A 40 13.04 5.11 -7.94
CA GLU A 40 14.35 5.74 -8.16
C GLU A 40 14.55 6.98 -7.28
N ARG A 41 13.53 7.82 -7.13
CA ARG A 41 13.57 8.98 -6.26
C ARG A 41 13.73 8.60 -4.79
N LEU A 42 13.05 7.54 -4.35
CA LEU A 42 13.24 6.99 -3.02
C LEU A 42 14.69 6.52 -2.83
N TYR A 43 15.24 5.79 -3.80
CA TYR A 43 16.62 5.30 -3.76
C TYR A 43 17.64 6.44 -3.73
N LYS A 44 17.52 7.44 -4.63
CA LYS A 44 18.39 8.62 -4.63
C LYS A 44 18.37 9.38 -3.31
N LYS A 45 17.27 9.31 -2.57
CA LYS A 45 17.14 9.98 -1.29
C LYS A 45 17.88 9.25 -0.17
N ILE A 46 17.79 7.91 -0.11
CA ILE A 46 18.50 7.10 0.90
C ILE A 46 20.01 7.03 0.64
N SER A 47 20.46 7.13 -0.60
CA SER A 47 21.89 7.15 -0.91
C SER A 47 22.58 8.42 -0.40
N LYS A 48 21.84 9.54 -0.26
CA LYS A 48 22.36 10.81 0.28
C LYS A 48 22.32 10.89 1.81
N ASP A 49 21.27 10.32 2.42
CA ASP A 49 21.11 10.33 3.87
C ASP A 49 20.38 9.04 4.29
N ASN A 50 21.01 8.30 5.16
CA ASN A 50 20.60 6.97 5.55
C ASN A 50 20.11 6.86 7.01
N ASN A 51 19.82 7.99 7.65
CA ASN A 51 19.40 8.04 9.06
C ASN A 51 17.90 7.83 9.28
N TYR A 52 17.11 7.68 8.23
CA TYR A 52 15.66 7.54 8.32
C TYR A 52 15.21 6.09 8.50
N ASP A 53 14.20 5.90 9.35
CA ASP A 53 13.51 4.62 9.49
C ASP A 53 12.56 4.37 8.31
N PHE A 54 11.86 5.42 7.86
CA PHE A 54 10.89 5.39 6.77
C PHE A 54 11.01 6.60 5.86
N ILE A 55 10.72 6.40 4.57
CA ILE A 55 10.47 7.49 3.64
C ILE A 55 9.01 7.43 3.22
N ILE A 56 8.28 8.51 3.45
CA ILE A 56 6.86 8.64 3.09
C ILE A 56 6.65 9.91 2.28
N PRO A 57 5.62 9.96 1.43
CA PRO A 57 5.29 11.18 0.73
C PRO A 57 4.77 12.27 1.70
N LYS A 58 5.12 13.52 1.46
CA LYS A 58 4.69 14.69 2.25
C LYS A 58 3.19 14.95 2.10
N LYS A 59 2.62 14.66 0.93
CA LYS A 59 1.19 14.78 0.62
C LYS A 59 0.66 13.42 0.21
N LYS A 60 -0.64 13.26 0.19
CA LYS A 60 -1.28 12.03 -0.26
C LYS A 60 -0.93 11.78 -1.73
N VAL A 61 -0.28 10.66 -1.99
CA VAL A 61 0.02 10.15 -3.32
C VAL A 61 -0.76 8.88 -3.58
N GLN A 62 -0.85 8.52 -4.83
CA GLN A 62 -1.59 7.34 -5.27
C GLN A 62 -0.81 6.01 -5.13
N HIS A 63 0.50 6.07 -4.78
CA HIS A 63 1.37 4.89 -4.63
C HIS A 63 1.25 4.25 -3.24
N GLU A 64 0.07 3.82 -2.83
CA GLU A 64 -0.09 3.24 -1.49
C GLU A 64 0.63 1.89 -1.31
N GLY A 65 0.91 1.18 -2.40
CA GLY A 65 1.56 -0.13 -2.39
C GLY A 65 3.08 -0.12 -2.25
N ILE A 66 3.73 1.05 -2.29
CA ILE A 66 5.20 1.16 -2.27
C ILE A 66 5.66 1.82 -0.97
N LYS A 67 6.51 1.12 -0.22
CA LYS A 67 7.08 1.62 1.04
C LYS A 67 8.56 1.33 1.10
N LEU A 68 9.38 2.38 1.27
CA LEU A 68 10.80 2.24 1.54
C LEU A 68 11.08 2.45 3.03
N PHE A 69 11.87 1.56 3.61
CA PHE A 69 12.18 1.58 5.02
C PHE A 69 13.57 1.03 5.31
N LYS A 70 14.15 1.44 6.43
CA LYS A 70 15.35 0.83 6.98
C LYS A 70 15.02 -0.59 7.45
N THR A 71 15.74 -1.58 6.97
CA THR A 71 15.42 -3.00 7.21
C THR A 71 15.27 -3.32 8.70
N LYS A 72 16.14 -2.78 9.55
CA LYS A 72 16.08 -2.93 11.01
C LYS A 72 14.87 -2.26 11.67
N ALA A 73 14.22 -1.27 11.00
CA ALA A 73 13.05 -0.58 11.56
C ALA A 73 11.83 -1.50 11.72
N TRP A 74 11.77 -2.61 10.97
CA TRP A 74 10.70 -3.60 11.13
C TRP A 74 10.65 -4.26 12.49
N ASN A 75 11.77 -4.37 13.22
CA ASN A 75 11.76 -4.81 14.61
C ASN A 75 10.87 -3.90 15.49
N LYS A 76 11.03 -2.60 15.34
CA LYS A 76 10.23 -1.60 16.08
C LYS A 76 8.77 -1.58 15.64
N VAL A 77 8.51 -1.72 14.32
CA VAL A 77 7.15 -1.85 13.78
C VAL A 77 6.46 -3.08 14.37
N ASN A 78 7.12 -4.23 14.38
CA ASN A 78 6.57 -5.47 14.91
C ASN A 78 6.26 -5.36 16.42
N LYS A 79 7.20 -4.84 17.22
CA LYS A 79 7.00 -4.63 18.66
C LYS A 79 5.83 -3.70 19.00
N LEU A 80 5.57 -2.71 18.16
CA LEU A 80 4.50 -1.73 18.37
C LEU A 80 3.15 -2.15 17.78
N SER A 81 3.13 -3.21 16.93
CA SER A 81 1.93 -3.73 16.28
C SER A 81 1.29 -4.82 17.12
N ASN A 82 0.72 -4.43 18.25
CA ASN A 82 0.23 -5.32 19.31
C ASN A 82 -1.24 -5.75 19.17
N ASN A 83 -1.89 -5.44 18.06
CA ASN A 83 -3.28 -5.86 17.79
C ASN A 83 -3.45 -6.33 16.34
N LYS A 84 -4.51 -7.08 16.06
CA LYS A 84 -4.80 -7.68 14.75
C LYS A 84 -4.80 -6.65 13.60
N ILE A 85 -5.38 -5.47 13.81
CA ILE A 85 -5.44 -4.44 12.77
C ILE A 85 -4.04 -3.98 12.34
N LEU A 86 -3.16 -3.74 13.32
CA LEU A 86 -1.77 -3.35 13.05
C LEU A 86 -0.95 -4.49 12.47
N GLN A 87 -1.24 -5.72 12.87
CA GLN A 87 -0.61 -6.91 12.35
C GLN A 87 -0.97 -7.18 10.88
N GLU A 88 -2.22 -6.97 10.51
CA GLU A 88 -2.71 -7.13 9.13
C GLU A 88 -2.33 -5.95 8.21
N ASN A 89 -2.04 -4.77 8.76
CA ASN A 89 -1.73 -3.56 8.00
C ASN A 89 -0.28 -3.12 8.23
N PRO A 90 0.70 -3.73 7.54
CA PRO A 90 2.12 -3.52 7.80
C PRO A 90 2.52 -2.04 7.64
N GLY A 91 3.18 -1.51 8.67
CA GLY A 91 3.63 -0.13 8.70
C GLY A 91 2.55 0.91 9.04
N TYR A 92 1.27 0.51 9.28
CA TYR A 92 0.24 1.47 9.68
C TYR A 92 0.57 2.16 11.02
N ILE A 93 1.24 1.47 11.92
CA ILE A 93 1.73 2.01 13.20
C ILE A 93 2.63 3.26 13.03
N VAL A 94 3.34 3.37 11.90
CA VAL A 94 4.19 4.54 11.59
C VAL A 94 3.33 5.80 11.41
N LYS A 95 2.14 5.66 10.83
CA LYS A 95 1.18 6.76 10.70
C LYS A 95 0.55 7.14 12.05
N LEU A 96 0.28 6.14 12.91
CA LEU A 96 -0.36 6.36 14.22
C LEU A 96 0.61 6.92 15.27
N ARG A 97 1.87 6.53 15.22
CA ARG A 97 2.90 6.94 16.18
C ARG A 97 4.13 7.50 15.47
N PRO A 98 4.00 8.57 14.67
CA PRO A 98 5.10 9.09 13.85
C PRO A 98 6.31 9.56 14.69
N LYS A 99 6.07 10.07 15.90
CA LYS A 99 7.14 10.49 16.83
C LYS A 99 8.06 9.34 17.30
N LYS A 100 7.64 8.09 17.10
CA LYS A 100 8.47 6.92 17.45
C LYS A 100 9.45 6.54 16.34
N PHE A 101 9.37 7.16 15.16
CA PHE A 101 10.18 6.82 14.00
C PHE A 101 10.86 8.05 13.42
N ASN A 102 12.06 7.87 12.87
CA ASN A 102 12.70 8.91 12.08
C ASN A 102 12.18 8.85 10.64
N ILE A 103 11.34 9.84 10.27
CA ILE A 103 10.58 9.79 9.01
C ILE A 103 11.06 10.93 8.10
N LEU A 104 11.55 10.57 6.92
CA LEU A 104 11.78 11.52 5.84
C LEU A 104 10.49 11.71 5.02
N LYS A 105 10.08 12.96 4.82
CA LYS A 105 8.95 13.32 3.96
C LYS A 105 9.45 13.72 2.57
N LEU A 106 9.04 12.98 1.55
CA LEU A 106 9.38 13.24 0.14
C LEU A 106 8.30 14.11 -0.52
N ASN A 107 8.69 15.16 -1.24
CA ASN A 107 7.75 15.95 -2.04
C ASN A 107 7.30 15.14 -3.25
N PRO A 108 5.98 14.97 -3.46
CA PRO A 108 5.47 14.25 -4.62
C PRO A 108 5.60 15.07 -5.90
N GLN A 109 5.70 14.39 -7.02
CA GLN A 109 5.52 14.98 -8.35
C GLN A 109 4.03 15.27 -8.61
N LYS A 110 3.74 16.19 -9.53
CA LYS A 110 2.36 16.59 -9.85
C LYS A 110 1.49 15.39 -10.28
N TYR A 111 2.04 14.48 -11.08
CA TYR A 111 1.31 13.29 -11.57
C TYR A 111 1.07 12.22 -10.49
N GLU A 112 1.84 12.24 -9.40
CA GLU A 112 1.70 11.32 -8.28
C GLU A 112 0.57 11.75 -7.31
N LEU A 113 0.09 12.97 -7.42
CA LEU A 113 -0.95 13.48 -6.53
C LEU A 113 -2.29 12.78 -6.80
N GLY A 114 -2.83 12.22 -5.75
CA GLY A 114 -3.97 11.31 -5.82
C GLY A 114 -5.23 11.91 -6.43
N LYS A 115 -5.76 11.21 -7.42
CA LYS A 115 -7.05 11.49 -8.07
C LYS A 115 -8.19 10.64 -7.49
N LYS A 116 -8.05 10.15 -6.27
CA LYS A 116 -9.04 9.30 -5.55
C LYS A 116 -9.44 8.01 -6.31
N SER A 117 -8.57 7.46 -7.13
CA SER A 117 -8.80 6.16 -7.77
C SER A 117 -8.26 5.04 -6.90
N ARG A 118 -8.91 3.89 -6.94
CA ARG A 118 -8.44 2.66 -6.33
C ARG A 118 -7.41 2.02 -7.25
N LEU A 119 -6.23 1.67 -6.73
CA LEU A 119 -5.12 1.12 -7.52
C LEU A 119 -4.68 -0.28 -7.08
N SER A 120 -5.46 -0.93 -6.21
CA SER A 120 -5.27 -2.34 -5.86
C SER A 120 -6.31 -3.20 -6.55
N ILE A 121 -5.94 -4.42 -6.96
CA ILE A 121 -6.84 -5.40 -7.52
C ILE A 121 -7.33 -6.32 -6.39
N ASP A 122 -8.55 -6.09 -5.91
CA ASP A 122 -9.22 -6.93 -4.93
C ASP A 122 -10.52 -7.54 -5.45
N THR A 123 -11.06 -7.01 -6.54
CA THR A 123 -12.33 -7.42 -7.14
C THR A 123 -12.22 -7.54 -8.65
N LYS A 124 -13.20 -8.17 -9.29
CA LYS A 124 -13.30 -8.23 -10.77
C LYS A 124 -13.37 -6.83 -11.38
N SER A 125 -14.12 -5.91 -10.76
CA SER A 125 -14.20 -4.52 -11.24
C SER A 125 -12.85 -3.78 -11.18
N ASP A 126 -11.99 -4.09 -10.20
CA ASP A 126 -10.64 -3.55 -10.18
C ASP A 126 -9.80 -4.10 -11.34
N LEU A 127 -9.92 -5.39 -11.63
CA LEU A 127 -9.24 -6.00 -12.78
C LEU A 127 -9.71 -5.38 -14.09
N ASP A 128 -11.03 -5.28 -14.31
CA ASP A 128 -11.62 -4.67 -15.50
C ASP A 128 -11.15 -3.21 -15.70
N PHE A 129 -11.02 -2.46 -14.60
CA PHE A 129 -10.47 -1.10 -14.63
C PHE A 129 -9.02 -1.07 -15.16
N PHE A 130 -8.15 -1.97 -14.72
CA PHE A 130 -6.77 -2.02 -15.19
C PHE A 130 -6.66 -2.59 -16.60
N GLU A 131 -7.50 -3.53 -16.99
CA GLU A 131 -7.57 -4.04 -18.37
C GLU A 131 -7.93 -2.91 -19.35
N LEU A 132 -8.91 -2.08 -19.02
CA LEU A 132 -9.25 -0.92 -19.85
C LEU A 132 -8.13 0.10 -19.96
N ILE A 133 -7.43 0.37 -18.85
CA ILE A 133 -6.24 1.25 -18.88
C ILE A 133 -5.17 0.66 -19.80
N TYR A 134 -4.90 -0.63 -19.69
CA TYR A 134 -3.90 -1.32 -20.53
C TYR A 134 -4.26 -1.20 -22.00
N GLN A 135 -5.49 -1.56 -22.39
CA GLN A 135 -5.98 -1.48 -23.77
C GLN A 135 -5.89 -0.04 -24.31
N TYR A 136 -6.33 0.94 -23.51
CA TYR A 136 -6.28 2.34 -23.92
C TYR A 136 -4.85 2.84 -24.14
N LEU A 137 -3.91 2.50 -23.25
CA LEU A 137 -2.52 2.87 -23.41
C LEU A 137 -1.89 2.19 -24.64
N LYS A 138 -2.24 0.93 -24.92
CA LYS A 138 -1.82 0.21 -26.13
C LYS A 138 -2.29 0.93 -27.40
N LEU A 139 -3.56 1.39 -27.42
CA LEU A 139 -4.09 2.20 -28.55
C LEU A 139 -3.35 3.55 -28.72
N LYS A 140 -2.72 4.05 -27.66
CA LYS A 140 -1.91 5.28 -27.67
C LYS A 140 -0.42 5.01 -27.94
N ASN A 141 -0.03 3.77 -28.29
CA ASN A 141 1.35 3.35 -28.39
C ASN A 141 2.20 3.73 -27.15
N ALA A 142 1.59 3.63 -25.96
CA ALA A 142 2.21 4.00 -24.70
C ALA A 142 2.35 2.79 -23.78
N GLU A 143 3.50 2.69 -23.10
CA GLU A 143 3.75 1.65 -22.10
C GLU A 143 2.73 1.69 -20.95
N PHE A 144 2.41 0.50 -20.41
CA PHE A 144 1.56 0.35 -19.26
C PHE A 144 2.32 0.74 -17.97
N THR A 145 2.43 2.04 -17.72
CA THR A 145 3.09 2.61 -16.55
C THR A 145 2.18 3.58 -15.82
N PHE A 146 2.44 3.77 -14.52
CA PHE A 146 1.71 4.75 -13.71
C PHE A 146 1.81 6.17 -14.31
N LYS A 147 2.99 6.56 -14.77
CA LYS A 147 3.25 7.87 -15.40
C LYS A 147 2.38 8.06 -16.64
N ASN A 148 2.32 7.09 -17.54
CA ASN A 148 1.50 7.17 -18.75
C ASN A 148 0.01 7.12 -18.42
N ALA A 149 -0.43 6.25 -17.53
CA ALA A 149 -1.83 6.22 -17.08
C ALA A 149 -2.27 7.58 -16.48
N SER A 150 -1.39 8.24 -15.73
CA SER A 150 -1.64 9.58 -15.20
C SER A 150 -1.63 10.65 -16.31
N ARG A 151 -0.64 10.62 -17.23
CA ARG A 151 -0.53 11.55 -18.35
C ARG A 151 -1.76 11.53 -19.25
N TYR A 152 -2.25 10.35 -19.59
CA TYR A 152 -3.45 10.16 -20.41
C TYR A 152 -4.78 10.23 -19.62
N ASN A 153 -4.70 10.62 -18.35
CA ASN A 153 -5.85 10.80 -17.48
C ASN A 153 -6.74 9.56 -17.30
N CYS A 154 -6.15 8.36 -17.46
CA CYS A 154 -6.87 7.08 -17.41
C CYS A 154 -7.60 6.87 -16.09
N PHE A 155 -7.00 7.27 -14.97
CA PHE A 155 -7.59 7.10 -13.63
C PHE A 155 -8.91 7.85 -13.44
N LEU A 156 -9.11 9.00 -14.09
CA LEU A 156 -10.39 9.72 -14.07
C LEU A 156 -11.33 9.18 -15.14
N LYS A 157 -10.79 8.89 -16.34
CA LYS A 157 -11.57 8.42 -17.49
C LYS A 157 -12.32 7.13 -17.20
N PHE A 158 -11.65 6.14 -16.56
CA PHE A 158 -12.22 4.83 -16.30
C PHE A 158 -12.68 4.61 -14.84
N LYS A 159 -12.67 5.66 -14.04
CA LYS A 159 -13.02 5.60 -12.61
C LYS A 159 -14.41 4.97 -12.36
N TYR A 160 -15.36 5.12 -13.26
CA TYR A 160 -16.72 4.61 -13.12
C TYR A 160 -16.77 3.08 -12.99
N ILE A 161 -15.75 2.37 -13.48
CA ILE A 161 -15.68 0.90 -13.43
C ILE A 161 -15.58 0.37 -12.00
N ASN A 162 -14.74 1.00 -11.16
CA ASN A 162 -14.48 0.51 -9.81
C ASN A 162 -14.76 1.53 -8.69
N ASN A 163 -15.41 2.66 -8.97
CA ASN A 163 -15.70 3.68 -7.97
C ASN A 163 -16.70 3.23 -6.89
N HIS A 164 -17.53 2.23 -7.19
CA HIS A 164 -18.45 1.61 -6.26
C HIS A 164 -17.76 0.66 -5.26
N VAL A 165 -16.54 0.21 -5.55
CA VAL A 165 -15.77 -0.67 -4.66
C VAL A 165 -15.20 0.14 -3.50
N LYS A 166 -15.75 -0.07 -2.31
CA LYS A 166 -15.32 0.64 -1.09
C LYS A 166 -14.15 -0.08 -0.43
N GLN A 167 -13.03 0.60 -0.27
CA GLN A 167 -11.92 0.08 0.54
C GLN A 167 -12.18 0.38 2.02
N LYS A 168 -12.22 -0.66 2.85
CA LYS A 168 -12.24 -0.49 4.31
C LYS A 168 -10.90 0.04 4.77
N LYS A 169 -10.88 1.25 5.29
CA LYS A 169 -9.71 1.78 6.01
C LYS A 169 -9.73 1.26 7.44
N PRO A 170 -8.57 0.97 8.04
CA PRO A 170 -8.51 0.72 9.47
C PRO A 170 -9.12 1.92 10.21
N ASN A 171 -10.16 1.67 11.02
CA ASN A 171 -10.76 2.73 11.80
C ASN A 171 -9.88 2.97 13.03
N GLU A 172 -9.31 4.16 13.17
CA GLU A 172 -8.45 4.52 14.31
C GLU A 172 -9.19 4.45 15.65
N LYS A 173 -10.51 4.71 15.67
CA LYS A 173 -11.35 4.55 16.86
C LYS A 173 -11.47 3.08 17.28
N SER A 174 -11.39 2.15 16.33
CA SER A 174 -11.42 0.71 16.59
C SER A 174 -10.13 0.16 17.19
N LEU A 175 -9.03 0.88 17.13
CA LEU A 175 -7.78 0.50 17.78
C LEU A 175 -7.79 0.65 19.31
N LYS A 176 -8.82 1.31 19.86
CA LYS A 176 -8.94 1.61 21.31
C LYS A 176 -9.99 0.77 22.04
N LYS A 177 -10.79 -0.05 21.34
CA LYS A 177 -11.91 -0.79 21.93
C LYS A 177 -11.96 -2.23 21.41
N PHE A 178 -12.41 -3.18 22.24
CA PHE A 178 -12.79 -4.53 21.78
C PHE A 178 -14.08 -4.44 20.98
N PHE A 179 -14.17 -5.13 19.85
CA PHE A 179 -15.30 -4.99 18.95
C PHE A 179 -15.91 -6.29 18.52
N TYR A 180 -17.22 -6.25 18.44
CA TYR A 180 -18.01 -7.15 17.60
C TYR A 180 -17.91 -6.69 16.15
N LEU A 181 -17.37 -7.53 15.29
CA LEU A 181 -17.29 -7.24 13.87
C LEU A 181 -18.53 -7.83 13.20
N VAL A 182 -19.49 -6.96 12.88
CA VAL A 182 -20.55 -7.30 11.94
C VAL A 182 -20.06 -6.94 10.55
N THR A 183 -19.89 -7.92 9.67
CA THR A 183 -19.53 -7.67 8.30
C THR A 183 -20.55 -8.26 7.35
N SER A 184 -20.86 -7.51 6.32
CA SER A 184 -21.52 -8.02 5.14
C SER A 184 -20.47 -8.33 4.07
N ALA A 185 -20.42 -9.57 3.62
CA ALA A 185 -19.65 -9.94 2.44
C ALA A 185 -20.61 -9.93 1.24
N ASN A 186 -20.28 -9.13 0.23
CA ASN A 186 -20.98 -9.14 -1.04
C ASN A 186 -19.98 -8.95 -2.18
N LYS A 187 -20.44 -9.02 -3.41
CA LYS A 187 -19.59 -8.88 -4.61
C LYS A 187 -18.80 -7.57 -4.69
N TYR A 188 -19.18 -6.53 -3.94
CA TYR A 188 -18.54 -5.22 -3.93
C TYR A 188 -17.50 -5.04 -2.83
N LEU A 189 -17.52 -5.88 -1.78
CA LEU A 189 -16.61 -5.78 -0.63
C LEU A 189 -15.41 -6.72 -0.72
N GLY A 190 -15.46 -7.68 -1.63
CA GLY A 190 -14.43 -8.71 -1.82
C GLY A 190 -14.48 -9.81 -0.75
N LEU A 191 -14.19 -11.03 -1.16
CA LEU A 191 -14.22 -12.24 -0.30
C LEU A 191 -13.05 -12.28 0.72
N GLY A 192 -11.99 -11.53 0.51
CA GLY A 192 -10.81 -11.53 1.39
C GLY A 192 -11.12 -11.06 2.82
N HIS A 193 -12.06 -10.15 2.99
CA HIS A 193 -12.50 -9.70 4.32
C HIS A 193 -13.39 -10.73 5.02
N TYR A 194 -14.25 -11.41 4.29
CA TYR A 194 -15.12 -12.47 4.81
C TYR A 194 -14.31 -13.66 5.35
N LYS A 195 -13.32 -14.13 4.59
CA LYS A 195 -12.46 -15.25 5.01
C LYS A 195 -11.64 -14.95 6.28
N ARG A 196 -11.25 -13.68 6.49
CA ARG A 196 -10.48 -13.28 7.69
C ARG A 196 -11.31 -13.18 8.95
N ILE A 197 -12.62 -12.98 8.83
CA ILE A 197 -13.53 -12.82 9.98
C ILE A 197 -14.10 -14.15 10.42
N LYS A 198 -14.25 -15.11 9.51
CA LYS A 198 -14.75 -16.46 9.80
C LYS A 198 -13.81 -17.30 10.71
N ILE A 199 -12.63 -16.75 11.07
CA ILE A 199 -11.58 -17.40 11.87
C ILE A 199 -11.57 -16.86 13.33
N ILE A 200 -12.51 -15.99 13.70
CA ILE A 200 -12.78 -15.56 15.06
C ILE A 200 -14.01 -16.34 15.59
#